data_0295e465c86da8e378577ed3f31d4d94
#
_entry.id   0295e465c86da8e378577ed3f31d4d94
#
_cell.length_a   1.000
_cell.length_b   1.000
_cell.length_c   1.000
_cell.angle_alpha   90.00
_cell.angle_beta   90.00
_cell.angle_gamma   90.00
#
_symmetry.space_group_name_H-M   'P 1'
#
loop_
_entity.id
_entity.type
_entity.pdbx_description
1 polymer ?
#
loop_
_entity_poly.entity_id
_entity_poly.type
_entity_poly.pdbx_seq_one_letter_code
_entity_poly.pdbx_strand_id
1 'polypeptide(L)'
;MSKNTGDLVSVKIIPNDKGSPPGKLADAEVIFEADAGPLSGLKLVGFAVWERREGGKNVTFPSRQYSVNGGRRSFALLRSSTEDRTTQDAIRDCILDAYNRLEPAV
;
A
#
# COMPACT_ATOMS: atom_id res chain seq x y z
N MET A 1 17.38 20.81 0.86
CA MET A 1 16.01 20.30 0.74
C MET A 1 15.93 18.87 1.19
N SER A 2 15.00 18.59 2.03
CA SER A 2 14.88 17.24 2.54
C SER A 2 14.18 16.37 1.51
N LYS A 3 14.62 15.15 1.43
CA LYS A 3 13.93 14.16 0.64
C LYS A 3 12.84 13.55 1.45
N ASN A 4 11.75 13.23 0.79
CA ASN A 4 10.68 12.52 1.44
C ASN A 4 10.43 11.23 0.67
N THR A 5 9.47 10.47 1.14
CA THR A 5 9.20 9.18 0.54
C THR A 5 8.86 9.30 -0.93
N GLY A 6 8.21 10.41 -1.32
CA GLY A 6 7.84 10.63 -2.70
C GLY A 6 9.01 10.75 -3.66
N ASP A 7 10.21 11.04 -3.15
CA ASP A 7 11.39 11.12 -4.01
C ASP A 7 11.92 9.74 -4.37
N LEU A 8 11.66 8.75 -3.52
CA LEU A 8 12.15 7.39 -3.74
C LEU A 8 11.09 6.50 -4.36
N VAL A 9 9.85 6.77 -4.07
CA VAL A 9 8.75 5.97 -4.57
C VAL A 9 7.64 6.87 -5.06
N SER A 10 6.85 6.35 -5.98
CA SER A 10 5.58 6.95 -6.34
C SER A 10 4.51 5.88 -6.21
N VAL A 11 3.25 6.32 -6.17
CA VAL A 11 2.15 5.40 -5.98
C VAL A 11 1.17 5.57 -7.13
N LYS A 12 0.81 4.44 -7.73
CA LYS A 12 -0.23 4.41 -8.74
C LYS A 12 -1.49 3.85 -8.11
N ILE A 13 -2.56 4.62 -8.18
CA ILE A 13 -3.86 4.21 -7.64
C ILE A 13 -4.72 3.73 -8.80
N ILE A 14 -5.33 2.58 -8.62
CA ILE A 14 -6.24 2.00 -9.60
C ILE A 14 -7.60 1.91 -8.93
N PRO A 15 -8.49 2.87 -9.20
CA PRO A 15 -9.79 2.87 -8.54
C PRO A 15 -10.57 1.60 -8.82
N ASN A 16 -11.28 1.13 -7.82
CA ASN A 16 -12.12 -0.03 -7.94
C ASN A 16 -13.56 0.43 -8.15
N ASP A 17 -14.00 0.45 -9.38
CA ASP A 17 -15.34 0.89 -9.71
C ASP A 17 -16.29 -0.27 -9.94
N LYS A 18 -15.89 -1.46 -9.55
CA LYS A 18 -16.75 -2.63 -9.69
C LYS A 18 -17.62 -2.88 -8.48
N GLY A 19 -17.32 -2.20 -7.37
CA GLY A 19 -18.07 -2.39 -6.15
C GLY A 19 -17.83 -3.71 -5.45
N SER A 20 -16.84 -4.47 -5.87
CA SER A 20 -16.55 -5.78 -5.31
C SER A 20 -15.06 -5.96 -5.21
N PRO A 21 -14.56 -6.45 -4.08
CA PRO A 21 -15.31 -6.78 -2.87
C PRO A 21 -15.82 -5.55 -2.15
N PRO A 22 -16.87 -5.68 -1.35
CA PRO A 22 -17.42 -4.52 -0.65
C PRO A 22 -16.39 -3.83 0.21
N GLY A 23 -16.39 -2.52 0.15
CA GLY A 23 -15.47 -1.70 0.93
C GLY A 23 -14.14 -1.45 0.28
N LYS A 24 -13.81 -2.14 -0.80
CA LYS A 24 -12.55 -1.92 -1.48
C LYS A 24 -12.66 -0.70 -2.39
N LEU A 25 -11.85 0.31 -2.11
CA LEU A 25 -11.91 1.56 -2.85
C LEU A 25 -10.95 1.57 -4.03
N ALA A 26 -9.78 0.94 -3.90
CA ALA A 26 -8.78 0.97 -4.95
C ALA A 26 -7.71 -0.07 -4.70
N ASP A 27 -7.02 -0.43 -5.76
CA ASP A 27 -5.73 -1.11 -5.65
C ASP A 27 -4.63 -0.07 -5.75
N ALA A 28 -3.45 -0.39 -5.24
CA ALA A 28 -2.33 0.51 -5.30
C ALA A 28 -1.05 -0.24 -5.62
N GLU A 29 -0.18 0.43 -6.36
CA GLU A 29 1.14 -0.07 -6.69
C GLU A 29 2.17 0.95 -6.25
N VAL A 30 3.23 0.46 -5.61
CA VAL A 30 4.34 1.31 -5.19
C VAL A 30 5.46 1.14 -6.21
N ILE A 31 5.83 2.24 -6.86
CA ILE A 31 6.81 2.23 -7.93
C ILE A 31 8.09 2.83 -7.38
N PHE A 32 9.20 2.11 -7.55
CA PHE A 32 10.49 2.56 -7.05
C PHE A 32 11.16 3.43 -8.11
N GLU A 33 11.42 4.69 -7.75
CA GLU A 33 11.94 5.67 -8.67
C GLU A 33 13.46 5.59 -8.76
N ALA A 34 14.04 6.51 -9.53
CA ALA A 34 15.45 6.42 -9.87
C ALA A 34 16.35 6.42 -8.64
N ASP A 35 15.95 7.10 -7.57
CA ASP A 35 16.78 7.22 -6.38
C ASP A 35 16.67 6.01 -5.46
N ALA A 36 15.93 5.00 -5.85
CA ALA A 36 15.70 3.83 -4.99
C ALA A 36 16.81 2.78 -5.12
N GLY A 37 17.91 3.10 -5.80
CA GLY A 37 19.03 2.19 -5.91
C GLY A 37 18.68 0.95 -6.71
N PRO A 38 19.02 -0.24 -6.21
CA PRO A 38 18.75 -1.48 -6.95
C PRO A 38 17.27 -1.74 -7.21
N LEU A 39 16.38 -1.10 -6.44
CA LEU A 39 14.95 -1.27 -6.66
C LEU A 39 14.41 -0.38 -7.76
N SER A 40 15.23 0.55 -8.24
CA SER A 40 14.82 1.50 -9.26
C SER A 40 14.25 0.76 -10.48
N GLY A 41 13.10 1.21 -10.94
CA GLY A 41 12.45 0.61 -12.10
C GLY A 41 11.56 -0.57 -11.78
N LEU A 42 11.52 -1.00 -10.53
CA LEU A 42 10.63 -2.08 -10.11
C LEU A 42 9.42 -1.51 -9.42
N LYS A 43 8.41 -2.34 -9.23
CA LYS A 43 7.23 -1.94 -8.48
C LYS A 43 6.77 -3.08 -7.62
N LEU A 44 6.11 -2.74 -6.52
CA LEU A 44 5.51 -3.71 -5.62
C LEU A 44 4.00 -3.57 -5.74
N VAL A 45 3.34 -4.66 -6.08
CA VAL A 45 1.90 -4.66 -6.32
C VAL A 45 1.20 -5.42 -5.19
N GLY A 46 -0.11 -5.22 -5.09
CA GLY A 46 -0.90 -5.97 -4.13
C GLY A 46 -1.38 -5.17 -2.94
N PHE A 47 -1.14 -3.86 -2.93
CA PHE A 47 -1.73 -3.00 -1.92
C PHE A 47 -3.18 -2.69 -2.28
N ALA A 48 -4.00 -2.45 -1.27
CA ALA A 48 -5.38 -2.05 -1.51
C ALA A 48 -5.80 -1.01 -0.48
N VAL A 49 -6.70 -0.14 -0.90
CA VAL A 49 -7.28 0.89 -0.03
C VAL A 49 -8.72 0.49 0.24
N TRP A 50 -9.09 0.48 1.51
CA TRP A 50 -10.40 0.02 1.95
C TRP A 50 -11.10 1.10 2.75
N GLU A 51 -12.40 1.12 2.65
CA GLU A 51 -13.23 1.99 3.48
C GLU A 51 -13.50 1.28 4.80
N ARG A 52 -13.36 2.02 5.90
CA ARG A 52 -13.61 1.48 7.23
C ARG A 52 -15.06 1.74 7.61
N ARG A 53 -15.64 0.80 8.34
CA ARG A 53 -17.02 0.95 8.81
C ARG A 53 -17.22 2.21 9.61
N GLU A 54 -16.23 2.56 10.42
CA GLU A 54 -16.34 3.67 11.35
C GLU A 54 -15.90 4.97 10.73
N GLY A 55 -15.69 4.97 9.43
CA GLY A 55 -15.16 6.13 8.75
C GLY A 55 -13.67 6.02 8.58
N GLY A 56 -13.14 6.78 7.61
CA GLY A 56 -11.73 6.73 7.31
C GLY A 56 -11.39 5.60 6.37
N LYS A 57 -10.11 5.44 6.14
CA LYS A 57 -9.60 4.48 5.17
C LYS A 57 -8.50 3.64 5.79
N ASN A 58 -8.32 2.46 5.24
CA ASN A 58 -7.29 1.53 5.66
C ASN A 58 -6.54 1.03 4.43
N VAL A 59 -5.29 0.68 4.63
CA VAL A 59 -4.45 0.13 3.56
C VAL A 59 -4.02 -1.26 3.97
N THR A 60 -4.25 -2.22 3.08
CA THR A 60 -3.73 -3.57 3.29
C THR A 60 -2.51 -3.77 2.40
N PHE A 61 -1.53 -4.44 2.95
CA PHE A 61 -0.27 -4.71 2.29
C PHE A 61 -0.33 -6.06 1.59
N PRO A 62 0.47 -6.25 0.54
CA PRO A 62 0.54 -7.56 -0.09
C PRO A 62 1.03 -8.57 0.93
N SER A 63 0.43 -9.75 0.90
CA SER A 63 0.75 -10.78 1.87
C SER A 63 0.75 -12.12 1.17
N ARG A 64 1.38 -13.09 1.83
CA ARG A 64 1.39 -14.46 1.38
C ARG A 64 0.69 -15.32 2.41
N GLN A 65 -0.17 -16.20 1.93
CA GLN A 65 -0.89 -17.13 2.79
C GLN A 65 -0.18 -18.46 2.81
N TYR A 66 -0.28 -19.13 3.94
CA TYR A 66 0.30 -20.45 4.10
C TYR A 66 -0.54 -21.23 5.12
N SER A 67 -0.35 -22.54 5.14
CA SER A 67 -1.09 -23.41 6.04
C SER A 67 -0.15 -24.00 7.07
N VAL A 68 -0.61 -24.01 8.32
CA VAL A 68 0.11 -24.65 9.42
C VAL A 68 -0.92 -25.43 10.22
N ASN A 69 -0.71 -26.73 10.29
CA ASN A 69 -1.58 -27.62 11.06
C ASN A 69 -3.06 -27.43 10.73
N GLY A 70 -3.35 -27.29 9.44
CA GLY A 70 -4.72 -27.13 8.99
C GLY A 70 -5.28 -25.74 9.15
N GLY A 71 -4.55 -24.82 9.74
CA GLY A 71 -4.98 -23.45 9.89
C GLY A 71 -4.36 -22.56 8.84
N ARG A 72 -5.09 -21.54 8.43
CA ARG A 72 -4.57 -20.57 7.47
C ARG A 72 -3.93 -19.41 8.18
N ARG A 73 -2.77 -19.01 7.69
CA ARG A 73 -2.05 -17.87 8.21
C ARG A 73 -1.55 -17.02 7.05
N SER A 74 -1.20 -15.80 7.36
CA SER A 74 -0.64 -14.91 6.34
C SER A 74 0.43 -14.04 6.96
N PHE A 75 1.33 -13.55 6.11
CA PHE A 75 2.31 -12.57 6.55
C PHE A 75 2.49 -11.53 5.45
N ALA A 76 2.77 -10.31 5.87
CA ALA A 76 3.01 -9.23 4.91
C ALA A 76 4.33 -9.47 4.21
N LEU A 77 4.36 -9.18 2.91
CA LEU A 77 5.57 -9.33 2.12
C LEU A 77 6.51 -8.14 2.32
N LEU A 78 5.95 -6.95 2.52
CA LEU A 78 6.74 -5.76 2.81
C LEU A 78 6.67 -5.52 4.31
N ARG A 79 7.77 -5.78 4.97
CA ARG A 79 7.82 -5.79 6.43
C ARG A 79 8.98 -4.95 6.91
N SER A 80 8.85 -4.46 8.13
CA SER A 80 9.98 -3.83 8.78
C SER A 80 11.11 -4.85 8.95
N SER A 81 12.31 -4.43 8.67
CA SER A 81 13.48 -5.28 8.89
C SER A 81 13.89 -5.29 10.35
N THR A 82 13.27 -4.46 11.16
CA THR A 82 13.46 -4.42 12.60
C THR A 82 12.10 -4.66 13.25
N GLU A 83 12.02 -4.40 14.55
CA GLU A 83 10.74 -4.52 15.24
C GLU A 83 9.95 -3.23 15.26
N ASP A 84 10.42 -2.23 14.57
CA ASP A 84 9.76 -0.93 14.54
C ASP A 84 8.63 -0.95 13.53
N ARG A 85 7.41 -1.04 14.03
CA ARG A 85 6.23 -1.11 13.17
C ARG A 85 5.95 0.19 12.45
N THR A 86 6.49 1.29 12.94
CA THR A 86 6.22 2.57 12.30
C THR A 86 6.85 2.70 10.93
N THR A 87 7.79 1.82 10.58
CA THR A 87 8.39 1.88 9.26
C THR A 87 7.38 1.57 8.16
N GLN A 88 6.36 0.77 8.47
CA GLN A 88 5.31 0.50 7.48
C GLN A 88 4.35 1.68 7.32
N ASP A 89 4.26 2.52 8.34
CA ASP A 89 3.33 3.65 8.30
C ASP A 89 3.71 4.63 7.21
N ALA A 90 4.98 4.78 6.91
CA ALA A 90 5.41 5.70 5.85
C ALA A 90 4.83 5.30 4.50
N ILE A 91 4.84 4.00 4.20
CA ILE A 91 4.27 3.52 2.95
C ILE A 91 2.74 3.65 2.98
N ARG A 92 2.14 3.34 4.11
CA ARG A 92 0.69 3.47 4.25
C ARG A 92 0.26 4.90 3.99
N ASP A 93 0.99 5.84 4.57
CA ASP A 93 0.66 7.26 4.40
C ASP A 93 0.85 7.71 2.97
N CYS A 94 1.89 7.21 2.28
CA CYS A 94 2.09 7.52 0.88
C CYS A 94 0.92 7.07 0.03
N ILE A 95 0.41 5.88 0.31
CA ILE A 95 -0.70 5.33 -0.47
C ILE A 95 -1.97 6.12 -0.20
N LEU A 96 -2.24 6.42 1.07
CA LEU A 96 -3.44 7.19 1.40
C LEU A 96 -3.37 8.59 0.82
N ASP A 97 -2.20 9.20 0.86
CA ASP A 97 -2.01 10.53 0.31
C ASP A 97 -2.25 10.53 -1.19
N ALA A 98 -1.72 9.53 -1.88
CA ALA A 98 -1.92 9.41 -3.32
C ALA A 98 -3.39 9.18 -3.65
N TYR A 99 -4.07 8.37 -2.86
CA TYR A 99 -5.49 8.13 -3.08
C TYR A 99 -6.30 9.41 -2.90
N ASN A 100 -5.99 10.16 -1.84
CA ASN A 100 -6.72 11.37 -1.56
C ASN A 100 -6.51 12.44 -2.63
N ARG A 101 -5.32 12.48 -3.21
CA ARG A 101 -5.05 13.43 -4.29
C ARG A 101 -5.73 13.04 -5.59
N LEU A 102 -5.90 11.75 -5.81
CA LEU A 102 -6.53 11.27 -7.02
C LEU A 102 -8.02 11.58 -7.01
N GLU A 103 -8.61 11.53 -5.83
CA GLU A 103 -10.04 11.73 -5.70
C GLU A 103 -10.40 13.11 -6.18
N PRO A 104 -11.27 13.21 -7.19
CA PRO A 104 -11.59 14.52 -7.73
C PRO A 104 -12.29 15.38 -6.71
N ALA A 105 -11.84 16.61 -6.65
CA ALA A 105 -12.52 17.61 -5.85
C ALA A 105 -13.72 18.05 -6.67
N VAL A 106 -14.78 17.41 -6.49
CA VAL A 106 -15.96 17.67 -7.33
C VAL A 106 -16.75 18.84 -6.85
#